data_7c9f703739714f9227797acfd84102b3
#
_entry.id   7c9f703739714f9227797acfd84102b3
#
_cell.length_a   1.000
_cell.length_b   1.000
_cell.length_c   1.000
_cell.angle_alpha   90.00
_cell.angle_beta   90.00
_cell.angle_gamma   90.00
#
_symmetry.space_group_name_H-M   'P 1'
#
loop_
_entity.id
_entity.type
_entity.pdbx_description
1 polymer ?
#
loop_
_entity_poly.entity_id
_entity_poly.type
_entity_poly.pdbx_seq_one_letter_code
_entity_poly.pdbx_strand_id
1 'polypeptide(L)'
;MNTKLTPHNSFKVTLFTAALTVSALAVAFHADLNVGQPAPAQNIQSEYGIISLKMHHQSRGEAILNLDGFRLNISSFEVQAYPDSYGVPGSEFTAVEVTELGEINVFDANGNPYKDFTDHQDHREINSMITSYIMKHRLVEVQS
;
A
#
# COMPACT_ATOMS: atom_id res chain seq x y z
N MET A 1 -2.53 69.93 0.72
CA MET A 1 -1.91 69.24 -0.44
C MET A 1 -2.95 68.38 -1.11
N ASN A 2 -3.48 68.82 -2.24
CA ASN A 2 -4.43 68.01 -3.02
C ASN A 2 -3.66 67.09 -3.97
N THR A 3 -3.47 65.88 -3.60
CA THR A 3 -2.99 64.84 -4.52
C THR A 3 -4.13 64.44 -5.44
N LYS A 4 -4.09 64.89 -6.70
CA LYS A 4 -4.99 64.44 -7.74
C LYS A 4 -4.74 62.95 -7.96
N LEU A 5 -5.72 62.09 -7.60
CA LEU A 5 -5.72 60.70 -7.95
C LEU A 5 -5.75 60.56 -9.47
N THR A 6 -4.68 60.02 -10.05
CA THR A 6 -4.65 59.76 -11.48
C THR A 6 -5.55 58.55 -11.78
N PRO A 7 -6.23 58.50 -12.94
CA PRO A 7 -7.12 57.40 -13.30
C PRO A 7 -6.44 56.04 -13.29
N HIS A 8 -5.13 56.01 -13.43
CA HIS A 8 -4.35 54.78 -13.37
C HIS A 8 -4.25 54.17 -11.97
N ASN A 9 -4.23 54.99 -10.92
CA ASN A 9 -4.21 54.50 -9.54
C ASN A 9 -5.58 53.98 -9.08
N SER A 10 -6.65 54.61 -9.56
CA SER A 10 -8.02 54.15 -9.28
C SER A 10 -8.30 52.78 -9.89
N PHE A 11 -7.81 52.51 -11.09
CA PHE A 11 -7.97 51.21 -11.76
C PHE A 11 -7.23 50.07 -11.01
N LYS A 12 -6.02 50.34 -10.54
CA LYS A 12 -5.25 49.35 -9.75
C LYS A 12 -5.92 48.98 -8.41
N VAL A 13 -6.47 50.00 -7.73
CA VAL A 13 -7.20 49.77 -6.45
C VAL A 13 -8.49 48.97 -6.68
N THR A 14 -9.23 49.28 -7.74
CA THR A 14 -10.48 48.59 -8.06
C THR A 14 -10.20 47.13 -8.46
N LEU A 15 -9.13 46.86 -9.20
CA LEU A 15 -8.76 45.53 -9.65
C LEU A 15 -8.28 44.66 -8.47
N PHE A 16 -7.56 45.26 -7.52
CA PHE A 16 -7.09 44.54 -6.33
C PHE A 16 -8.25 44.17 -5.35
N THR A 17 -9.20 45.13 -5.18
CA THR A 17 -10.40 44.86 -4.35
C THR A 17 -11.30 43.77 -4.98
N ALA A 18 -11.45 43.78 -6.30
CA ALA A 18 -12.24 42.75 -6.99
C ALA A 18 -11.64 41.36 -6.87
N ALA A 19 -10.29 41.26 -6.97
CA ALA A 19 -9.58 39.98 -6.82
C ALA A 19 -9.71 39.43 -5.40
N LEU A 20 -9.64 40.27 -4.37
CA LEU A 20 -9.81 39.83 -2.97
C LEU A 20 -11.23 39.36 -2.65
N THR A 21 -12.23 40.04 -3.19
CA THR A 21 -13.64 39.65 -2.96
C THR A 21 -13.99 38.34 -3.65
N VAL A 22 -13.49 38.09 -4.86
CA VAL A 22 -13.71 36.81 -5.57
C VAL A 22 -13.03 35.65 -4.83
N SER A 23 -11.82 35.85 -4.31
CA SER A 23 -11.12 34.84 -3.54
C SER A 23 -11.84 34.49 -2.23
N ALA A 24 -12.37 35.50 -1.53
CA ALA A 24 -13.14 35.28 -0.31
C ALA A 24 -14.47 34.53 -0.59
N LEU A 25 -15.13 34.84 -1.69
CA LEU A 25 -16.36 34.13 -2.08
C LEU A 25 -16.10 32.67 -2.47
N ALA A 26 -14.98 32.40 -3.17
CA ALA A 26 -14.59 31.05 -3.54
C ALA A 26 -14.31 30.15 -2.31
N VAL A 27 -13.68 30.72 -1.27
CA VAL A 27 -13.43 29.97 -0.03
C VAL A 27 -14.73 29.72 0.72
N ALA A 28 -15.64 30.69 0.79
CA ALA A 28 -16.94 30.52 1.43
C ALA A 28 -17.81 29.46 0.71
N PHE A 29 -17.83 29.48 -0.62
CA PHE A 29 -18.55 28.48 -1.40
C PHE A 29 -17.98 27.06 -1.25
N HIS A 30 -16.67 26.91 -1.09
CA HIS A 30 -16.05 25.61 -0.87
C HIS A 30 -16.31 25.09 0.55
N ALA A 31 -16.44 25.97 1.53
CA ALA A 31 -16.76 25.57 2.90
C ALA A 31 -18.21 25.09 3.06
N ASP A 32 -19.17 25.73 2.35
CA ASP A 32 -20.58 25.37 2.45
C ASP A 32 -20.97 24.11 1.65
N LEU A 33 -20.19 23.74 0.62
CA LEU A 33 -20.45 22.54 -0.17
C LEU A 33 -20.02 21.23 0.52
N ASN A 34 -19.26 21.33 1.60
CA ASN A 34 -18.79 20.16 2.36
C ASN A 34 -19.63 19.84 3.60
N VAL A 35 -20.69 20.59 3.87
CA VAL A 35 -21.60 20.29 4.98
C VAL A 35 -22.61 19.24 4.51
N GLY A 36 -22.27 17.97 4.70
CA GLY A 36 -23.18 16.84 4.48
C GLY A 36 -22.77 15.80 3.44
N GLN A 37 -21.61 15.94 2.78
CA GLN A 37 -21.06 14.78 2.12
C GLN A 37 -20.45 13.87 3.18
N PRO A 38 -20.87 12.59 3.27
CA PRO A 38 -20.12 11.62 4.03
C PRO A 38 -18.69 11.69 3.49
N ALA A 39 -17.70 11.81 4.38
CA ALA A 39 -16.31 11.72 3.99
C ALA A 39 -16.18 10.54 3.02
N PRO A 40 -15.54 10.72 1.85
CA PRO A 40 -15.34 9.59 0.95
C PRO A 40 -14.77 8.49 1.82
N ALA A 41 -15.43 7.33 1.83
CA ALA A 41 -14.91 6.16 2.53
C ALA A 41 -13.47 6.05 2.07
N GLN A 42 -12.54 6.33 2.98
CA GLN A 42 -11.15 6.12 2.70
C GLN A 42 -11.08 4.63 2.38
N ASN A 43 -10.84 4.33 1.11
CA ASN A 43 -10.56 2.98 0.69
C ASN A 43 -9.20 2.69 1.34
N ILE A 44 -9.24 2.22 2.60
CA ILE A 44 -8.07 1.77 3.32
C ILE A 44 -7.67 0.51 2.58
N GLN A 45 -6.91 0.71 1.53
CA GLN A 45 -6.31 -0.38 0.79
C GLN A 45 -5.22 -0.91 1.71
N SER A 46 -5.44 -2.12 2.22
CA SER A 46 -4.46 -2.80 3.06
C SER A 46 -3.11 -2.77 2.37
N GLU A 47 -2.13 -2.15 3.01
CA GLU A 47 -0.79 -2.05 2.45
C GLU A 47 0.03 -3.26 2.89
N TYR A 48 0.11 -4.25 2.01
CA TYR A 48 0.94 -5.43 2.20
C TYR A 48 2.34 -5.21 1.61
N GLY A 49 3.36 -5.63 2.33
CA GLY A 49 4.72 -5.60 1.83
C GLY A 49 5.62 -6.63 2.49
N ILE A 50 6.48 -7.29 1.71
CA ILE A 50 7.54 -8.14 2.26
C ILE A 50 8.70 -7.26 2.68
N ILE A 51 9.02 -7.28 3.98
CA ILE A 51 10.19 -6.60 4.54
C ILE A 51 11.43 -7.48 4.36
N SER A 52 11.29 -8.77 4.64
CA SER A 52 12.38 -9.75 4.52
C SER A 52 11.79 -11.14 4.30
N LEU A 53 12.43 -11.93 3.45
CA LEU A 53 12.14 -13.34 3.27
C LEU A 53 13.46 -14.08 3.16
N LYS A 54 13.60 -15.17 3.91
CA LYS A 54 14.79 -15.99 3.94
C LYS A 54 14.43 -17.46 3.81
N MET A 55 15.02 -18.12 2.81
CA MET A 55 14.92 -19.57 2.66
C MET A 55 16.03 -20.24 3.47
N HIS A 56 15.67 -21.20 4.30
CA HIS A 56 16.62 -22.05 5.04
C HIS A 56 16.94 -23.31 4.26
N HIS A 57 15.95 -23.82 3.53
CA HIS A 57 16.04 -24.96 2.63
C HIS A 57 15.25 -24.67 1.36
N GLN A 58 15.31 -25.54 0.37
CA GLN A 58 14.57 -25.35 -0.89
C GLN A 58 13.05 -25.30 -0.70
N SER A 59 12.55 -25.89 0.38
CA SER A 59 11.10 -25.99 0.65
C SER A 59 10.64 -25.23 1.90
N ARG A 60 11.54 -24.65 2.68
CA ARG A 60 11.19 -24.00 3.95
C ARG A 60 11.91 -22.67 4.14
N GLY A 61 11.20 -21.68 4.65
CA GLY A 61 11.72 -20.36 4.95
C GLY A 61 11.01 -19.67 6.10
N GLU A 62 11.42 -18.44 6.34
CA GLU A 62 10.80 -17.49 7.27
C GLU A 62 10.54 -16.17 6.54
N ALA A 63 9.56 -15.40 6.99
CA ALA A 63 9.25 -14.11 6.38
C ALA A 63 8.85 -13.07 7.42
N ILE A 64 9.16 -11.82 7.11
CA ILE A 64 8.69 -10.64 7.83
C ILE A 64 7.94 -9.77 6.84
N LEU A 65 6.69 -9.46 7.16
CA LEU A 65 5.82 -8.63 6.33
C LEU A 65 5.37 -7.39 7.08
N ASN A 66 4.94 -6.40 6.32
CA ASN A 66 4.19 -5.26 6.82
C ASN A 66 2.73 -5.39 6.36
N LEU A 67 1.81 -5.19 7.28
CA LEU A 67 0.37 -5.13 7.02
C LEU A 67 -0.20 -3.93 7.78
N ASP A 68 -0.57 -2.88 7.07
CA ASP A 68 -1.20 -1.66 7.64
C ASP A 68 -0.45 -1.07 8.85
N GLY A 69 0.89 -1.09 8.79
CA GLY A 69 1.74 -0.59 9.88
C GLY A 69 2.04 -1.62 10.97
N PHE A 70 1.44 -2.81 10.93
CA PHE A 70 1.82 -3.93 11.77
C PHE A 70 2.92 -4.75 11.11
N ARG A 71 3.83 -5.26 11.92
CA ARG A 71 4.86 -6.21 11.48
C ARG A 71 4.40 -7.63 11.80
N LEU A 72 4.33 -8.46 10.79
CA LEU A 72 4.01 -9.88 10.90
C LEU A 72 5.29 -10.70 10.73
N ASN A 73 5.68 -11.41 11.78
CA ASN A 73 6.80 -12.34 11.73
C ASN A 73 6.23 -13.76 11.56
N ILE A 74 6.43 -14.33 10.37
CA ILE A 74 6.08 -15.71 10.05
C ILE A 74 7.26 -16.57 10.42
N SER A 75 7.11 -17.37 11.47
CA SER A 75 8.17 -18.18 12.05
C SER A 75 8.69 -19.25 11.10
N SER A 76 7.82 -19.77 10.26
CA SER A 76 8.15 -20.71 9.19
C SER A 76 7.05 -20.73 8.14
N PHE A 77 7.41 -21.07 6.91
CA PHE A 77 6.48 -21.48 5.86
C PHE A 77 7.09 -22.64 5.06
N GLU A 78 6.25 -23.47 4.48
CA GLU A 78 6.68 -24.52 3.57
C GLU A 78 6.15 -24.24 2.17
N VAL A 79 6.99 -24.56 1.17
CA VAL A 79 6.64 -24.38 -0.23
C VAL A 79 6.93 -25.66 -1.02
N GLN A 80 6.14 -25.86 -2.07
CA GLN A 80 6.39 -26.86 -3.09
C GLN A 80 6.62 -26.18 -4.42
N ALA A 81 7.69 -26.57 -5.12
CA ALA A 81 7.99 -26.13 -6.46
C ALA A 81 7.67 -27.23 -7.47
N TYR A 82 7.06 -26.86 -8.57
CA TYR A 82 6.71 -27.78 -9.67
C TYR A 82 6.88 -27.09 -11.02
N PRO A 83 7.16 -27.88 -12.10
CA PRO A 83 7.24 -27.30 -13.43
C PRO A 83 5.82 -26.94 -13.93
N ASP A 84 5.70 -25.78 -14.51
CA ASP A 84 4.46 -25.31 -15.13
C ASP A 84 4.77 -24.60 -16.46
N SER A 85 3.76 -24.37 -17.29
CA SER A 85 3.91 -23.66 -18.56
C SER A 85 2.61 -22.96 -18.98
N TYR A 86 2.75 -21.94 -19.81
CA TYR A 86 1.58 -21.28 -20.42
C TYR A 86 0.99 -22.06 -21.63
N GLY A 87 1.41 -23.31 -21.83
CA GLY A 87 0.93 -24.17 -22.93
C GLY A 87 1.56 -23.85 -24.29
N VAL A 88 2.61 -23.03 -24.33
CA VAL A 88 3.35 -22.68 -25.54
C VAL A 88 4.79 -23.19 -25.38
N PRO A 89 5.40 -23.84 -26.41
CA PRO A 89 6.78 -24.29 -26.34
C PRO A 89 7.74 -23.15 -25.94
N GLY A 90 8.61 -23.38 -24.96
CA GLY A 90 9.54 -22.38 -24.42
C GLY A 90 8.95 -21.45 -23.37
N SER A 91 7.75 -21.73 -22.88
CA SER A 91 7.09 -20.97 -21.82
C SER A 91 7.15 -21.65 -20.45
N GLU A 92 8.01 -22.65 -20.31
CA GLU A 92 8.18 -23.41 -19.08
C GLU A 92 8.75 -22.51 -17.97
N PHE A 93 8.16 -22.62 -16.78
CA PHE A 93 8.63 -21.91 -15.60
C PHE A 93 8.46 -22.78 -14.35
N THR A 94 9.12 -22.40 -13.27
CA THR A 94 8.92 -23.00 -11.95
C THR A 94 7.78 -22.30 -11.25
N ALA A 95 6.67 -22.99 -11.05
CA ALA A 95 5.60 -22.54 -10.17
C ALA A 95 5.92 -22.92 -8.72
N VAL A 96 5.48 -22.08 -7.78
CA VAL A 96 5.68 -22.28 -6.35
C VAL A 96 4.35 -22.11 -5.65
N GLU A 97 4.05 -22.98 -4.70
CA GLU A 97 2.85 -22.92 -3.86
C GLU A 97 3.26 -22.99 -2.39
N VAL A 98 2.67 -22.15 -1.54
CA VAL A 98 2.82 -22.26 -0.09
C VAL A 98 1.87 -23.35 0.39
N THR A 99 2.43 -24.42 0.90
CA THR A 99 1.69 -25.60 1.37
C THR A 99 1.35 -25.53 2.86
N GLU A 100 2.20 -24.84 3.64
CA GLU A 100 1.99 -24.64 5.06
C GLU A 100 2.48 -23.25 5.46
N LEU A 101 1.68 -22.58 6.28
CA LEU A 101 2.02 -21.31 6.92
C LEU A 101 2.08 -21.56 8.43
N GLY A 102 3.26 -21.33 9.01
CA GLY A 102 3.48 -21.51 10.43
C GLY A 102 2.92 -20.37 11.27
N GLU A 103 3.37 -20.27 12.51
CA GLU A 103 2.89 -19.28 13.46
C GLU A 103 3.19 -17.85 12.99
N ILE A 104 2.16 -16.99 13.06
CA ILE A 104 2.24 -15.56 12.76
C ILE A 104 2.31 -14.80 14.08
N ASN A 105 3.42 -14.13 14.32
CA ASN A 105 3.60 -13.26 15.46
C ASN A 105 3.45 -11.79 15.01
N VAL A 106 2.46 -11.10 15.54
CA VAL A 106 2.12 -9.73 15.17
C VAL A 106 2.75 -8.75 16.15
N PHE A 107 3.29 -7.65 15.62
CA PHE A 107 3.85 -6.55 16.40
C PHE A 107 3.27 -5.22 15.91
N ASP A 108 3.02 -4.31 16.83
CA ASP A 108 2.59 -2.94 16.50
C ASP A 108 3.76 -2.09 15.93
N ALA A 109 3.46 -0.84 15.55
CA ALA A 109 4.45 0.09 15.03
C ALA A 109 5.59 0.41 16.02
N ASN A 110 5.38 0.20 17.32
CA ASN A 110 6.37 0.41 18.37
C ASN A 110 7.18 -0.86 18.67
N GLY A 111 6.83 -1.98 18.04
CA GLY A 111 7.47 -3.27 18.25
C GLY A 111 6.93 -4.06 19.45
N ASN A 112 5.80 -3.67 20.03
CA ASN A 112 5.16 -4.44 21.08
C ASN A 112 4.36 -5.59 20.49
N PRO A 113 4.34 -6.76 21.14
CA PRO A 113 3.51 -7.87 20.73
C PRO A 113 2.03 -7.49 20.68
N TYR A 114 1.36 -7.90 19.62
CA TYR A 114 -0.06 -7.67 19.40
C TYR A 114 -0.76 -9.00 19.13
N LYS A 115 -2.07 -9.04 19.44
CA LYS A 115 -2.86 -10.23 19.15
C LYS A 115 -2.93 -10.46 17.64
N ASP A 116 -2.77 -11.70 17.21
CA ASP A 116 -3.00 -12.07 15.82
C ASP A 116 -4.46 -11.77 15.43
N PHE A 117 -4.62 -10.93 14.42
CA PHE A 117 -5.90 -10.50 13.86
C PHE A 117 -6.11 -11.01 12.44
N THR A 118 -5.13 -11.75 11.90
CA THR A 118 -5.18 -12.22 10.52
C THR A 118 -6.31 -13.22 10.30
N ASP A 119 -6.97 -13.09 9.16
CA ASP A 119 -8.05 -13.96 8.75
C ASP A 119 -7.66 -14.81 7.53
N HIS A 120 -8.59 -15.60 7.01
CA HIS A 120 -8.37 -16.43 5.84
C HIS A 120 -8.04 -15.65 4.57
N GLN A 121 -8.48 -14.41 4.46
CA GLN A 121 -8.16 -13.55 3.33
C GLN A 121 -6.72 -13.07 3.46
N ASP A 122 -6.33 -12.61 4.64
CA ASP A 122 -4.96 -12.21 4.93
C ASP A 122 -3.98 -13.36 4.67
N HIS A 123 -4.30 -14.57 5.09
CA HIS A 123 -3.46 -15.74 4.83
C HIS A 123 -3.29 -16.03 3.33
N ARG A 124 -4.35 -15.85 2.51
CA ARG A 124 -4.23 -15.99 1.05
C ARG A 124 -3.33 -14.92 0.44
N GLU A 125 -3.48 -13.68 0.88
CA GLU A 125 -2.63 -12.57 0.43
C GLU A 125 -1.17 -12.78 0.82
N ILE A 126 -0.92 -13.21 2.06
CA ILE A 126 0.41 -13.58 2.56
C ILE A 126 1.02 -14.69 1.70
N ASN A 127 0.30 -15.76 1.44
CA ASN A 127 0.76 -16.86 0.60
C ASN A 127 1.08 -16.39 -0.82
N SER A 128 0.21 -15.57 -1.40
CA SER A 128 0.43 -14.99 -2.73
C SER A 128 1.68 -14.12 -2.79
N MET A 129 1.93 -13.30 -1.76
CA MET A 129 3.12 -12.48 -1.68
C MET A 129 4.39 -13.31 -1.54
N ILE A 130 4.40 -14.32 -0.66
CA ILE A 130 5.53 -15.23 -0.47
C ILE A 130 5.86 -15.94 -1.78
N THR A 131 4.85 -16.52 -2.44
CA THR A 131 4.99 -17.20 -3.72
C THR A 131 5.57 -16.27 -4.79
N SER A 132 4.98 -15.09 -4.95
CA SER A 132 5.42 -14.09 -5.94
C SER A 132 6.86 -13.64 -5.70
N TYR A 133 7.24 -13.46 -4.44
CA TYR A 133 8.59 -13.08 -4.06
C TYR A 133 9.60 -14.18 -4.41
N ILE A 134 9.30 -15.42 -4.05
CA ILE A 134 10.16 -16.60 -4.33
C ILE A 134 10.35 -16.76 -5.83
N MET A 135 9.27 -16.71 -6.62
CA MET A 135 9.32 -16.83 -8.08
C MET A 135 10.11 -15.68 -8.71
N LYS A 136 9.85 -14.44 -8.31
CA LYS A 136 10.54 -13.25 -8.81
C LYS A 136 12.06 -13.31 -8.58
N HIS A 137 12.47 -13.79 -7.41
CA HIS A 137 13.89 -13.87 -7.02
C HIS A 137 14.53 -15.23 -7.31
N ARG A 138 13.76 -16.19 -7.87
CA ARG A 138 14.22 -17.54 -8.19
C ARG A 138 14.90 -18.25 -7.01
N LEU A 139 14.25 -18.16 -5.84
CA LEU A 139 14.83 -18.69 -4.60
C LEU A 139 14.68 -20.21 -4.44
N VAL A 140 13.85 -20.84 -5.27
CA VAL A 140 13.58 -22.28 -5.27
C VAL A 140 13.66 -22.81 -6.69
N GLU A 141 14.24 -23.98 -6.86
CA GLU A 141 14.33 -24.71 -8.13
C GLU A 141 13.57 -26.04 -8.04
N VAL A 142 13.04 -26.49 -9.16
CA VAL A 142 12.42 -27.82 -9.24
C VAL A 142 13.50 -28.87 -9.06
N GLN A 143 13.36 -29.76 -8.10
CA GLN A 143 14.22 -30.93 -7.97
C GLN A 143 13.94 -31.91 -9.10
N SER A 144 14.91 -32.13 -9.96
CA SER A 144 14.90 -33.13 -11.03
C SER A 144 15.25 -34.52 -10.50
#